data_8a385b168e6958780e45417181658390
#
_entry.id   8a385b168e6958780e45417181658390
#
_cell.length_a   1.000
_cell.length_b   1.000
_cell.length_c   1.000
_cell.angle_alpha   90.00
_cell.angle_beta   90.00
_cell.angle_gamma   90.00
#
_symmetry.space_group_name_H-M   'P 1'
#
loop_
_entity.id
_entity.type
_entity.pdbx_description
1 polymer ?
#
loop_
_entity_poly.entity_id
_entity_poly.type
_entity_poly.pdbx_seq_one_letter_code
_entity_poly.pdbx_strand_id
1 'polypeptide(L)'
;PQYRVWEKGKLVDEPYDIKKYWNEDLTTFVLGCSMSFELPLIEAGIPIQHIENNTIVPMYRTSIDCEPAGQFSGKLVVSMRPLNAKNTIRSIQISSRFPAVHGAPIHLGSPDEIGIKDIMKPEYGDPPRAIKNDEIPVFWACGVTPQSVLENSKPDFCITHSPGKMLITDKLNNDLA
;
A
#
# COMPACT_ATOMS: atom_id res chain seq x y z
N PRO A 1 -6.77 14.63 2.43
CA PRO A 1 -6.68 13.73 1.29
C PRO A 1 -6.41 14.47 -0.01
N GLN A 2 -5.88 13.75 -1.00
CA GLN A 2 -5.79 14.16 -2.40
C GLN A 2 -6.26 12.99 -3.25
N TYR A 3 -6.91 13.27 -4.38
CA TYR A 3 -7.52 12.25 -5.21
C TYR A 3 -6.86 12.21 -6.59
N ARG A 4 -7.06 11.10 -7.29
CA ARG A 4 -6.73 10.90 -8.69
C ARG A 4 -7.99 10.54 -9.46
N VAL A 5 -8.28 11.27 -10.51
CA VAL A 5 -9.41 11.04 -11.40
C VAL A 5 -8.90 10.35 -12.66
N TRP A 6 -9.54 9.26 -13.02
CA TRP A 6 -9.14 8.40 -14.12
C TRP A 6 -10.26 8.28 -15.14
N GLU A 7 -9.92 8.40 -16.40
CA GLU A 7 -10.81 8.15 -17.53
C GLU A 7 -10.14 7.15 -18.48
N LYS A 8 -10.80 6.01 -18.73
CA LYS A 8 -10.29 4.93 -19.59
C LYS A 8 -8.85 4.50 -19.24
N GLY A 9 -8.59 4.42 -17.95
CA GLY A 9 -7.29 4.04 -17.39
C GLY A 9 -6.20 5.11 -17.48
N LYS A 10 -6.53 6.34 -17.86
CA LYS A 10 -5.61 7.48 -17.89
C LYS A 10 -5.91 8.44 -16.75
N LEU A 11 -4.86 8.89 -16.06
CA LEU A 11 -4.96 9.95 -15.07
C LEU A 11 -5.29 11.28 -15.78
N VAL A 12 -6.40 11.91 -15.41
CA VAL A 12 -6.87 13.17 -16.05
C VAL A 12 -6.87 14.35 -15.09
N ASP A 13 -6.94 14.13 -13.76
CA ASP A 13 -6.90 15.20 -12.76
C ASP A 13 -6.41 14.69 -11.41
N GLU A 14 -5.81 15.58 -10.60
CA GLU A 14 -5.36 15.29 -9.22
C GLU A 14 -5.87 16.33 -8.21
N PRO A 15 -7.19 16.43 -8.00
CA PRO A 15 -7.80 17.44 -7.15
C PRO A 15 -7.73 17.11 -5.65
N TYR A 16 -7.88 18.13 -4.79
CA TYR A 16 -8.11 18.00 -3.36
C TYR A 16 -9.60 17.86 -3.00
N ASP A 17 -10.50 18.18 -3.93
CA ASP A 17 -11.96 18.07 -3.78
C ASP A 17 -12.53 17.42 -5.04
N ILE A 18 -13.38 16.41 -4.84
CA ILE A 18 -13.99 15.63 -5.93
C ILE A 18 -15.47 15.91 -6.15
N LYS A 19 -16.04 16.92 -5.51
CA LYS A 19 -17.49 17.23 -5.61
C LYS A 19 -17.95 17.41 -7.05
N LYS A 20 -17.12 18.03 -7.91
CA LYS A 20 -17.45 18.21 -9.35
C LYS A 20 -17.52 16.90 -10.13
N TYR A 21 -16.91 15.84 -9.63
CA TYR A 21 -16.88 14.51 -10.24
C TYR A 21 -17.87 13.53 -9.59
N TRP A 22 -18.41 13.90 -8.41
CA TRP A 22 -19.30 13.04 -7.67
C TRP A 22 -20.67 12.96 -8.33
N ASN A 23 -21.18 11.75 -8.50
CA ASN A 23 -22.55 11.48 -8.94
C ASN A 23 -23.13 10.29 -8.12
N GLU A 24 -24.45 10.11 -8.20
CA GLU A 24 -25.18 9.12 -7.39
C GLU A 24 -24.93 7.67 -7.84
N ASP A 25 -24.37 7.47 -9.05
CA ASP A 25 -24.07 6.13 -9.59
C ASP A 25 -22.72 5.58 -9.11
N LEU A 26 -21.94 6.38 -8.37
CA LEU A 26 -20.64 5.96 -7.87
C LEU A 26 -20.76 4.98 -6.70
N THR A 27 -20.15 3.80 -6.84
CA THR A 27 -19.92 2.88 -5.74
C THR A 27 -18.57 3.17 -5.10
N THR A 28 -18.55 3.39 -3.78
CA THR A 28 -17.34 3.76 -3.03
C THR A 28 -16.86 2.59 -2.18
N PHE A 29 -15.56 2.31 -2.24
CA PHE A 29 -14.87 1.34 -1.38
C PHE A 29 -13.88 2.07 -0.48
N VAL A 30 -13.93 1.80 0.82
CA VAL A 30 -12.93 2.24 1.79
C VAL A 30 -12.05 1.04 2.13
N LEU A 31 -10.79 1.09 1.73
CA LEU A 31 -9.83 0.02 1.92
C LEU A 31 -8.90 0.35 3.09
N GLY A 32 -8.53 -0.67 3.87
CA GLY A 32 -7.55 -0.53 4.92
C GLY A 32 -6.17 -0.14 4.38
N CYS A 33 -5.32 0.42 5.25
CA CYS A 33 -3.97 0.84 4.91
C CYS A 33 -2.95 0.26 5.89
N SER A 34 -1.81 -0.18 5.40
CA SER A 34 -0.71 -0.69 6.22
C SER A 34 -0.15 0.34 7.22
N MET A 35 -0.34 1.63 6.98
CA MET A 35 0.03 2.69 7.93
C MET A 35 -0.74 2.58 9.26
N SER A 36 -1.94 1.96 9.27
CA SER A 36 -2.72 1.78 10.48
C SER A 36 -2.04 0.88 11.52
N PHE A 37 -1.24 -0.11 11.11
CA PHE A 37 -0.47 -0.93 12.05
C PHE A 37 0.95 -0.40 12.32
N GLU A 38 1.41 0.65 11.64
CA GLU A 38 2.74 1.23 11.89
C GLU A 38 2.87 1.83 13.28
N LEU A 39 1.84 2.52 13.78
CA LEU A 39 1.85 3.04 15.14
C LEU A 39 2.07 1.92 16.18
N PRO A 40 1.32 0.81 16.19
CA PRO A 40 1.60 -0.34 17.06
C PRO A 40 3.01 -0.93 16.89
N LEU A 41 3.59 -0.91 15.69
CA LEU A 41 4.98 -1.34 15.48
C LEU A 41 5.97 -0.40 16.17
N ILE A 42 5.77 0.90 16.04
CA ILE A 42 6.61 1.94 16.67
C ILE A 42 6.51 1.87 18.20
N GLU A 43 5.31 1.75 18.74
CA GLU A 43 5.05 1.57 20.18
C GLU A 43 5.73 0.31 20.74
N ALA A 44 5.87 -0.75 19.92
CA ALA A 44 6.62 -1.94 20.25
C ALA A 44 8.15 -1.79 20.10
N GLY A 45 8.65 -0.60 19.76
CA GLY A 45 10.06 -0.29 19.58
C GLY A 45 10.65 -0.81 18.27
N ILE A 46 9.83 -1.05 17.25
CA ILE A 46 10.29 -1.46 15.92
C ILE A 46 10.56 -0.21 15.09
N PRO A 47 11.79 0.02 14.61
CA PRO A 47 12.11 1.17 13.78
C PRO A 47 11.44 1.04 12.41
N ILE A 48 10.82 2.12 11.95
CA ILE A 48 10.19 2.18 10.62
C ILE A 48 10.98 3.17 9.75
N GLN A 49 11.75 2.63 8.83
CA GLN A 49 12.75 3.36 8.06
C GLN A 49 12.21 4.61 7.34
N HIS A 50 11.09 4.51 6.62
CA HIS A 50 10.56 5.65 5.87
C HIS A 50 10.05 6.76 6.79
N ILE A 51 9.54 6.42 8.00
CA ILE A 51 9.16 7.41 9.01
C ILE A 51 10.40 8.12 9.56
N GLU A 52 11.45 7.36 9.91
CA GLU A 52 12.71 7.93 10.40
C GLU A 52 13.38 8.85 9.37
N ASN A 53 13.23 8.55 8.08
CA ASN A 53 13.79 9.33 6.98
C ASN A 53 12.85 10.42 6.45
N ASN A 54 11.63 10.54 6.98
CA ASN A 54 10.59 11.45 6.49
C ASN A 54 10.32 11.28 4.97
N THR A 55 10.19 10.03 4.54
CA THR A 55 9.90 9.63 3.15
C THR A 55 8.59 8.86 3.07
N ILE A 56 8.11 8.62 1.85
CA ILE A 56 6.94 7.78 1.59
C ILE A 56 7.40 6.31 1.49
N VAL A 57 6.69 5.40 2.14
CA VAL A 57 6.99 3.97 2.10
C VAL A 57 7.17 3.48 0.66
N PRO A 58 8.23 2.72 0.34
CA PRO A 58 8.41 2.16 -0.99
C PRO A 58 7.36 1.10 -1.30
N MET A 59 6.78 1.18 -2.51
CA MET A 59 5.72 0.29 -2.96
C MET A 59 6.04 -0.27 -4.35
N TYR A 60 5.78 -1.57 -4.53
CA TYR A 60 6.20 -2.34 -5.70
C TYR A 60 5.04 -3.11 -6.31
N ARG A 61 4.97 -3.16 -7.63
CA ARG A 61 4.12 -4.10 -8.36
C ARG A 61 4.77 -5.48 -8.34
N THR A 62 3.99 -6.48 -7.98
CA THR A 62 4.46 -7.86 -7.92
C THR A 62 4.05 -8.66 -9.16
N SER A 63 4.53 -9.89 -9.26
CA SER A 63 4.04 -10.89 -10.21
C SER A 63 2.73 -11.58 -9.74
N ILE A 64 2.31 -11.36 -8.49
CA ILE A 64 1.15 -11.99 -7.88
C ILE A 64 -0.13 -11.42 -8.49
N ASP A 65 -1.00 -12.27 -9.02
CA ASP A 65 -2.30 -11.87 -9.53
C ASP A 65 -3.29 -11.60 -8.39
N CYS A 66 -4.07 -10.54 -8.53
CA CYS A 66 -5.28 -10.36 -7.73
C CYS A 66 -6.39 -11.25 -8.28
N GLU A 67 -7.30 -11.70 -7.41
CA GLU A 67 -8.49 -12.43 -7.85
C GLU A 67 -9.33 -11.54 -8.80
N PRO A 68 -9.59 -11.97 -10.04
CA PRO A 68 -10.35 -11.18 -10.99
C PRO A 68 -11.81 -11.01 -10.56
N ALA A 69 -12.37 -9.82 -10.80
CA ALA A 69 -13.79 -9.52 -10.52
C ALA A 69 -14.40 -8.73 -11.69
N GLY A 70 -15.23 -9.36 -12.50
CA GLY A 70 -15.80 -8.75 -13.70
C GLY A 70 -14.70 -8.26 -14.64
N GLN A 71 -14.73 -6.98 -14.98
CA GLN A 71 -13.70 -6.35 -15.83
C GLN A 71 -12.39 -6.06 -15.11
N PHE A 72 -12.36 -6.15 -13.77
CA PHE A 72 -11.19 -5.78 -12.97
C PHE A 72 -10.25 -6.95 -12.81
N SER A 73 -9.00 -6.75 -13.20
CA SER A 73 -7.89 -7.68 -12.99
C SER A 73 -6.58 -6.91 -12.93
N GLY A 74 -5.58 -7.47 -12.26
CA GLY A 74 -4.28 -6.83 -12.17
C GLY A 74 -3.36 -7.50 -11.16
N LYS A 75 -2.18 -6.92 -10.99
CA LYS A 75 -1.17 -7.40 -10.07
C LYS A 75 -1.28 -6.72 -8.72
N LEU A 76 -1.01 -7.49 -7.66
CA LEU A 76 -0.92 -6.99 -6.29
C LEU A 76 0.24 -5.99 -6.18
N VAL A 77 -0.02 -4.88 -5.51
CA VAL A 77 1.02 -3.95 -5.06
C VAL A 77 1.34 -4.23 -3.60
N VAL A 78 2.60 -4.18 -3.24
CA VAL A 78 3.07 -4.37 -1.87
C VAL A 78 3.85 -3.15 -1.39
N SER A 79 3.78 -2.87 -0.08
CA SER A 79 4.66 -1.93 0.60
C SER A 79 5.77 -2.70 1.34
N MET A 80 6.98 -2.18 1.36
CA MET A 80 8.14 -2.87 1.94
C MET A 80 8.73 -2.11 3.13
N ARG A 81 9.11 -2.87 4.16
CA ARG A 81 9.89 -2.37 5.28
C ARG A 81 11.06 -3.31 5.56
N PRO A 82 12.32 -2.82 5.54
CA PRO A 82 13.47 -3.63 5.90
C PRO A 82 13.57 -3.74 7.43
N LEU A 83 13.59 -4.95 7.95
CA LEU A 83 13.63 -5.23 9.39
C LEU A 83 14.64 -6.34 9.70
N ASN A 84 15.33 -6.26 10.83
CA ASN A 84 16.13 -7.39 11.30
C ASN A 84 15.24 -8.57 11.73
N ALA A 85 15.81 -9.76 11.87
CA ALA A 85 15.06 -11.00 12.16
C ALA A 85 14.14 -10.88 13.40
N LYS A 86 14.63 -10.28 14.50
CA LYS A 86 13.82 -10.07 15.72
C LYS A 86 12.60 -9.19 15.43
N ASN A 87 12.80 -8.07 14.76
CA ASN A 87 11.74 -7.12 14.44
C ASN A 87 10.79 -7.66 13.37
N THR A 88 11.29 -8.49 12.45
CA THR A 88 10.46 -9.20 11.47
C THR A 88 9.45 -10.10 12.18
N ILE A 89 9.89 -10.95 13.09
CA ILE A 89 9.01 -11.84 13.86
C ILE A 89 7.96 -11.02 14.63
N ARG A 90 8.38 -9.97 15.33
CA ARG A 90 7.48 -9.11 16.08
C ARG A 90 6.49 -8.39 15.19
N SER A 91 6.93 -7.89 14.04
CA SER A 91 6.05 -7.18 13.10
C SER A 91 4.95 -8.08 12.54
N ILE A 92 5.26 -9.35 12.26
CA ILE A 92 4.27 -10.36 11.86
C ILE A 92 3.20 -10.53 12.96
N GLN A 93 3.64 -10.76 14.21
CA GLN A 93 2.73 -10.97 15.33
C GLN A 93 1.80 -9.75 15.58
N ILE A 94 2.33 -8.54 15.43
CA ILE A 94 1.57 -7.31 15.65
C ILE A 94 0.62 -7.08 14.48
N SER A 95 1.11 -7.06 13.24
CA SER A 95 0.29 -6.74 12.07
C SER A 95 -0.79 -7.79 11.80
N SER A 96 -0.57 -9.07 12.15
CA SER A 96 -1.58 -10.13 12.04
C SER A 96 -2.85 -9.86 12.84
N ARG A 97 -2.80 -8.98 13.83
CA ARG A 97 -3.96 -8.56 14.63
C ARG A 97 -4.83 -7.51 13.94
N PHE A 98 -4.41 -7.03 12.77
CA PHE A 98 -5.08 -5.99 12.00
C PHE A 98 -5.57 -6.52 10.63
N PRO A 99 -6.42 -7.57 10.59
CA PRO A 99 -6.83 -8.18 9.32
C PRO A 99 -7.63 -7.23 8.43
N ALA A 100 -8.31 -6.23 9.01
CA ALA A 100 -9.06 -5.23 8.27
C ALA A 100 -8.16 -4.19 7.54
N VAL A 101 -6.87 -4.16 7.85
CA VAL A 101 -5.89 -3.22 7.27
C VAL A 101 -4.62 -3.94 6.81
N HIS A 102 -4.81 -5.00 6.03
CA HIS A 102 -3.82 -5.86 5.38
C HIS A 102 -3.19 -6.98 6.22
N GLY A 103 -3.36 -6.99 7.54
CA GLY A 103 -2.93 -8.10 8.39
C GLY A 103 -1.44 -8.42 8.32
N ALA A 104 -1.12 -9.72 8.31
CA ALA A 104 0.25 -10.22 8.20
C ALA A 104 0.91 -9.84 6.87
N PRO A 105 2.26 -9.80 6.82
CA PRO A 105 2.97 -9.66 5.56
C PRO A 105 2.68 -10.84 4.62
N ILE A 106 2.75 -10.58 3.33
CA ILE A 106 2.49 -11.59 2.29
C ILE A 106 3.78 -12.25 1.79
N HIS A 107 4.92 -11.61 2.01
CA HIS A 107 6.22 -12.14 1.60
C HIS A 107 7.36 -11.61 2.48
N LEU A 108 8.41 -12.43 2.63
CA LEU A 108 9.63 -12.13 3.38
C LEU A 108 10.84 -12.53 2.56
N GLY A 109 11.87 -11.69 2.54
CA GLY A 109 13.16 -12.05 1.92
C GLY A 109 13.27 -11.62 0.47
N SER A 110 13.63 -12.54 -0.44
CA SER A 110 14.00 -12.21 -1.81
C SER A 110 12.88 -11.52 -2.60
N PRO A 111 13.08 -10.27 -3.07
CA PRO A 111 12.10 -9.56 -3.86
C PRO A 111 11.83 -10.22 -5.23
N ASP A 112 12.81 -10.93 -5.79
CA ASP A 112 12.68 -11.60 -7.09
C ASP A 112 11.60 -12.68 -7.09
N GLU A 113 11.36 -13.34 -5.95
CA GLU A 113 10.34 -14.38 -5.81
C GLU A 113 8.92 -13.85 -6.04
N ILE A 114 8.69 -12.57 -5.82
CA ILE A 114 7.42 -11.88 -6.10
C ILE A 114 7.51 -10.92 -7.29
N GLY A 115 8.55 -11.07 -8.13
CA GLY A 115 8.71 -10.36 -9.39
C GLY A 115 9.25 -8.94 -9.29
N ILE A 116 9.78 -8.52 -8.13
CA ILE A 116 10.41 -7.21 -7.93
C ILE A 116 11.88 -7.31 -8.35
N LYS A 117 12.23 -6.70 -9.47
CA LYS A 117 13.58 -6.80 -10.08
C LYS A 117 14.63 -5.90 -9.42
N ASP A 118 14.23 -4.75 -8.94
CA ASP A 118 15.12 -3.77 -8.32
C ASP A 118 14.43 -3.09 -7.15
N ILE A 119 14.79 -3.54 -5.94
CA ILE A 119 14.20 -3.01 -4.70
C ILE A 119 14.51 -1.52 -4.46
N MET A 120 15.51 -0.98 -5.15
CA MET A 120 15.87 0.44 -5.08
C MET A 120 15.04 1.31 -6.03
N LYS A 121 14.15 0.71 -6.84
CA LYS A 121 13.30 1.42 -7.82
C LYS A 121 11.82 1.07 -7.61
N PRO A 122 11.19 1.58 -6.55
CA PRO A 122 9.76 1.37 -6.34
C PRO A 122 8.93 2.06 -7.43
N GLU A 123 7.78 1.47 -7.79
CA GLU A 123 6.82 2.10 -8.69
C GLU A 123 6.06 3.25 -8.03
N TYR A 124 5.94 3.22 -6.70
CA TYR A 124 5.29 4.27 -5.92
C TYR A 124 6.07 4.52 -4.63
N GLY A 125 5.96 5.73 -4.08
CA GLY A 125 6.71 6.15 -2.90
C GLY A 125 8.16 6.49 -3.20
N ASP A 126 8.98 6.51 -2.17
CA ASP A 126 10.39 6.87 -2.27
C ASP A 126 11.28 5.62 -2.22
N PRO A 127 12.45 5.63 -2.85
CA PRO A 127 13.42 4.56 -2.71
C PRO A 127 13.81 4.32 -1.23
N PRO A 128 13.94 3.05 -0.79
CA PRO A 128 14.46 2.79 0.54
C PRO A 128 15.93 3.20 0.63
N ARG A 129 16.45 3.43 1.84
CA ARG A 129 17.90 3.41 2.02
C ARG A 129 18.47 2.03 1.70
N ALA A 130 19.79 1.91 1.56
CA ALA A 130 20.44 0.61 1.43
C ALA A 130 20.01 -0.32 2.59
N ILE A 131 19.56 -1.52 2.23
CA ILE A 131 19.16 -2.56 3.17
C ILE A 131 20.43 -3.13 3.81
N LYS A 132 20.45 -3.20 5.14
CA LYS A 132 21.62 -3.71 5.88
C LYS A 132 21.69 -5.23 5.76
N ASN A 133 22.87 -5.79 6.00
CA ASN A 133 23.11 -7.24 5.89
C ASN A 133 22.29 -8.10 6.90
N ASP A 134 21.86 -7.50 8.01
CA ASP A 134 21.03 -8.13 9.02
C ASP A 134 19.54 -7.87 8.85
N GLU A 135 19.15 -7.12 7.81
CA GLU A 135 17.76 -6.78 7.51
C GLU A 135 17.17 -7.67 6.42
N ILE A 136 15.92 -8.00 6.61
CA ILE A 136 15.09 -8.78 5.71
C ILE A 136 14.04 -7.84 5.12
N PRO A 137 13.87 -7.74 3.80
CA PRO A 137 12.73 -7.08 3.21
C PRO A 137 11.43 -7.79 3.61
N VAL A 138 10.49 -7.06 4.18
CA VAL A 138 9.19 -7.57 4.61
C VAL A 138 8.13 -6.83 3.82
N PHE A 139 7.22 -7.57 3.16
CA PHE A 139 6.26 -7.03 2.21
C PHE A 139 4.83 -7.26 2.68
N TRP A 140 4.05 -6.18 2.76
CA TRP A 140 2.61 -6.20 3.05
C TRP A 140 1.81 -5.81 1.83
N ALA A 141 0.60 -6.34 1.69
CA ALA A 141 -0.36 -5.84 0.71
C ALA A 141 -0.54 -4.32 0.85
N CYS A 142 -0.82 -3.63 -0.23
CA CYS A 142 -0.92 -2.17 -0.25
C CYS A 142 -2.23 -1.68 -0.86
N GLY A 143 -2.82 -0.65 -0.25
CA GLY A 143 -4.03 0.04 -0.74
C GLY A 143 -3.84 0.76 -2.08
N VAL A 144 -2.63 0.80 -2.65
CA VAL A 144 -2.37 1.28 -4.02
C VAL A 144 -2.70 0.21 -5.07
N THR A 145 -2.91 -1.04 -4.69
CA THR A 145 -3.28 -2.13 -5.62
C THR A 145 -4.42 -1.74 -6.58
N PRO A 146 -5.53 -1.08 -6.17
CA PRO A 146 -6.56 -0.63 -7.09
C PRO A 146 -6.04 0.25 -8.23
N GLN A 147 -5.04 1.09 -8.01
CA GLN A 147 -4.46 1.92 -9.08
C GLN A 147 -3.77 1.08 -10.15
N SER A 148 -3.04 0.03 -9.74
CA SER A 148 -2.46 -0.95 -10.68
C SER A 148 -3.54 -1.69 -11.46
N VAL A 149 -4.65 -2.06 -10.80
CA VAL A 149 -5.81 -2.71 -11.44
C VAL A 149 -6.49 -1.78 -12.43
N LEU A 150 -6.66 -0.49 -12.11
CA LEU A 150 -7.29 0.49 -13.00
C LEU A 150 -6.48 0.74 -14.28
N GLU A 151 -5.16 0.80 -14.17
CA GLU A 151 -4.28 0.96 -15.33
C GLU A 151 -4.41 -0.23 -16.30
N ASN A 152 -4.65 -1.44 -15.77
CA ASN A 152 -4.86 -2.66 -16.57
C ASN A 152 -6.30 -2.74 -17.12
N SER A 153 -7.32 -2.53 -16.28
CA SER A 153 -8.74 -2.75 -16.61
C SER A 153 -9.39 -1.58 -17.34
N LYS A 154 -8.81 -0.40 -17.25
CA LYS A 154 -9.21 0.84 -17.98
C LYS A 154 -10.70 1.13 -17.92
N PRO A 155 -11.33 1.19 -16.73
CA PRO A 155 -12.74 1.55 -16.62
C PRO A 155 -12.99 2.92 -17.23
N ASP A 156 -14.21 3.18 -17.69
CA ASP A 156 -14.58 4.45 -18.30
C ASP A 156 -14.34 5.63 -17.37
N PHE A 157 -14.64 5.45 -16.09
CA PHE A 157 -14.41 6.45 -15.04
C PHE A 157 -14.08 5.81 -13.71
N CYS A 158 -13.15 6.39 -12.95
CA CYS A 158 -12.86 6.01 -11.58
C CYS A 158 -12.17 7.13 -10.82
N ILE A 159 -12.32 7.13 -9.50
CA ILE A 159 -11.59 8.03 -8.59
C ILE A 159 -10.85 7.17 -7.56
N THR A 160 -9.58 7.46 -7.34
CA THR A 160 -8.76 6.86 -6.28
C THR A 160 -8.18 7.93 -5.37
N HIS A 161 -7.63 7.55 -4.22
CA HIS A 161 -6.73 8.44 -3.49
C HIS A 161 -5.39 8.60 -4.25
N SER A 162 -4.68 9.70 -4.03
CA SER A 162 -3.30 9.85 -4.46
C SER A 162 -2.37 9.10 -3.47
N PRO A 163 -1.33 8.35 -3.93
CA PRO A 163 -0.43 7.63 -3.04
C PRO A 163 0.14 8.53 -1.93
N GLY A 164 0.07 8.05 -0.68
CA GLY A 164 0.48 8.81 0.49
C GLY A 164 -0.50 9.91 0.95
N LYS A 165 -1.64 10.12 0.27
CA LYS A 165 -2.63 11.16 0.54
C LYS A 165 -4.03 10.61 0.84
N MET A 166 -4.10 9.55 1.66
CA MET A 166 -5.33 8.80 1.94
C MET A 166 -6.36 9.62 2.72
N LEU A 167 -7.59 9.10 2.75
CA LEU A 167 -8.63 9.53 3.68
C LEU A 167 -8.19 9.21 5.11
N ILE A 168 -8.29 10.20 6.00
CA ILE A 168 -8.10 10.03 7.44
C ILE A 168 -9.49 10.02 8.06
N THR A 169 -9.79 8.98 8.84
CA THR A 169 -11.04 8.83 9.58
C THR A 169 -10.86 9.20 11.06
N ASP A 170 -11.94 9.25 11.80
CA ASP A 170 -11.97 9.45 13.26
C ASP A 170 -11.75 8.15 14.06
N LYS A 171 -11.67 6.98 13.39
CA LYS A 171 -11.31 5.72 14.03
C LYS A 171 -9.85 5.72 14.48
N LEU A 172 -9.61 5.28 15.69
CA LEU A 172 -8.25 5.03 16.18
C LEU A 172 -7.68 3.77 15.53
N ASN A 173 -6.36 3.74 15.30
CA ASN A 173 -5.71 2.57 14.70
C ASN A 173 -5.97 1.28 15.50
N ASN A 174 -6.00 1.35 16.83
CA ASN A 174 -6.26 0.20 17.69
C ASN A 174 -7.69 -0.36 17.57
N ASP A 175 -8.64 0.41 17.05
CA ASP A 175 -10.02 -0.06 16.80
C ASP A 175 -10.11 -0.95 15.55
N LEU A 176 -9.00 -1.09 14.82
CA LEU A 176 -8.89 -1.91 13.61
C LEU A 176 -8.20 -3.26 13.85
N ALA A 177 -7.86 -3.57 15.12
CA ALA A 177 -7.22 -4.82 15.54
C ALA A 177 -8.22 -5.94 15.79
#